data_1f4d9ac61ccf0135fdd6f43c73850d34
#
_entry.id   1f4d9ac61ccf0135fdd6f43c73850d34
#
_cell.length_a   1.000
_cell.length_b   1.000
_cell.length_c   1.000
_cell.angle_alpha   90.00
_cell.angle_beta   90.00
_cell.angle_gamma   90.00
#
_symmetry.space_group_name_H-M   'P 1'
#
loop_
_entity.id
_entity.type
_entity.pdbx_description
1 polymer ?
#
loop_
_entity_poly.entity_id
_entity_poly.type
_entity_poly.pdbx_seq_one_letter_code
_entity_poly.pdbx_strand_id
1 'polypeptide(L)'
;MTNTLKVLPLGGLGEIGKNMMVIEYDGRIVVVDTGLMFPAPDQLGIDLVLPDFTYLRERAEDIEAIVLTHGHEDHVGALPFVLRELDRAPIVYGGPLTAAMVRSKLDEHKLKDAPVEDVLASQRFDAGPFSIEMVKMAHSIPDMFAVAITTELGTMLMTGDYKFDQTPVDGVPADVSRLAELGGEGLLLLCGDSTNADRPGISLSESSVGPRLREVFARCTGRIVVTCFASNIHRVQQVVDAADEHGNPERDCQRRRADDRRPRRGGGHLPCRR
;
A
#
# COMPACT_ATOMS: atom_id res chain seq x y z
N MET A 1 -4.39 -20.13 30.64
CA MET A 1 -4.55 -19.93 29.19
C MET A 1 -3.17 -20.03 28.58
N THR A 2 -2.98 -20.76 27.51
CA THR A 2 -1.65 -20.85 26.86
C THR A 2 -1.42 -19.53 26.14
N ASN A 3 -0.41 -18.75 26.56
CA ASN A 3 0.04 -17.56 25.82
C ASN A 3 0.53 -18.01 24.45
N THR A 4 -0.34 -17.93 23.45
CA THR A 4 -0.04 -18.36 22.08
C THR A 4 -0.22 -17.18 21.16
N LEU A 5 0.81 -16.83 20.40
CA LEU A 5 0.73 -15.91 19.27
C LEU A 5 0.39 -16.72 18.02
N LYS A 6 -0.70 -16.37 17.35
CA LYS A 6 -1.09 -16.97 16.08
C LYS A 6 -0.88 -15.95 14.95
N VAL A 7 -0.36 -16.43 13.84
CA VAL A 7 -0.18 -15.67 12.61
C VAL A 7 -0.89 -16.40 11.48
N LEU A 8 -1.93 -15.79 10.94
CA LEU A 8 -2.78 -16.39 9.91
C LEU A 8 -2.77 -15.51 8.66
N PRO A 9 -2.09 -15.94 7.60
CA PRO A 9 -2.20 -15.29 6.31
C PRO A 9 -3.57 -15.62 5.69
N LEU A 10 -4.35 -14.60 5.35
CA LEU A 10 -5.61 -14.75 4.61
C LEU A 10 -5.39 -14.54 3.10
N GLY A 11 -4.23 -14.01 2.71
CA GLY A 11 -3.77 -13.85 1.35
C GLY A 11 -2.33 -13.33 1.30
N GLY A 12 -1.77 -13.19 0.10
CA GLY A 12 -0.43 -12.65 -0.12
C GLY A 12 0.72 -13.64 0.00
N LEU A 13 0.46 -14.93 0.29
CA LEU A 13 1.53 -15.94 0.35
C LEU A 13 1.53 -16.81 -0.91
N GLY A 14 2.67 -16.83 -1.62
CA GLY A 14 2.81 -17.57 -2.88
C GLY A 14 2.05 -16.94 -4.05
N GLU A 15 1.59 -15.72 -3.91
CA GLU A 15 0.87 -14.95 -4.91
C GLU A 15 1.22 -13.45 -4.77
N ILE A 16 0.89 -12.65 -5.78
CA ILE A 16 0.99 -11.19 -5.72
C ILE A 16 -0.43 -10.64 -5.55
N GLY A 17 -0.62 -9.84 -4.50
CA GLY A 17 -1.93 -9.28 -4.17
C GLY A 17 -2.63 -9.98 -3.02
N LYS A 18 -3.78 -9.46 -2.62
CA LYS A 18 -4.60 -9.92 -1.48
C LYS A 18 -3.85 -9.93 -0.16
N ASN A 19 -2.86 -9.05 0.02
CA ASN A 19 -2.08 -9.00 1.25
C ASN A 19 -3.00 -8.76 2.45
N MET A 20 -3.10 -9.75 3.32
CA MET A 20 -3.90 -9.68 4.55
C MET A 20 -3.36 -10.69 5.55
N MET A 21 -2.84 -10.17 6.65
CA MET A 21 -2.25 -10.97 7.72
C MET A 21 -2.96 -10.70 9.04
N VAL A 22 -3.43 -11.76 9.68
CA VAL A 22 -4.04 -11.71 11.01
C VAL A 22 -3.03 -12.12 12.06
N ILE A 23 -2.86 -11.28 13.07
CA ILE A 23 -2.05 -11.57 14.26
C ILE A 23 -3.00 -11.64 15.45
N GLU A 24 -3.08 -12.82 16.09
CA GLU A 24 -3.91 -13.03 17.27
C GLU A 24 -3.04 -13.33 18.49
N TYR A 25 -3.28 -12.60 19.56
CA TYR A 25 -2.66 -12.81 20.86
C TYR A 25 -3.67 -12.50 21.97
N ASP A 26 -3.74 -13.37 22.98
CA ASP A 26 -4.68 -13.29 24.10
C ASP A 26 -6.15 -13.06 23.69
N GLY A 27 -6.56 -13.73 22.60
CA GLY A 27 -7.92 -13.62 22.05
C GLY A 27 -8.22 -12.30 21.32
N ARG A 28 -7.25 -11.39 21.20
CA ARG A 28 -7.38 -10.11 20.49
C ARG A 28 -6.64 -10.20 19.15
N ILE A 29 -7.06 -9.38 18.20
CA ILE A 29 -6.61 -9.45 16.80
C ILE A 29 -6.12 -8.08 16.34
N VAL A 30 -4.97 -8.07 15.66
CA VAL A 30 -4.54 -6.99 14.77
C VAL A 30 -4.46 -7.54 13.34
N VAL A 31 -4.96 -6.78 12.39
CA VAL A 31 -4.86 -7.12 10.95
C VAL A 31 -3.83 -6.21 10.32
N VAL A 32 -2.87 -6.77 9.59
CA VAL A 32 -1.92 -6.00 8.78
C VAL A 32 -2.29 -6.16 7.33
N ASP A 33 -2.60 -5.05 6.70
CA ASP A 33 -3.11 -4.89 5.35
C ASP A 33 -4.48 -5.55 5.10
N THR A 34 -5.15 -5.08 4.06
CA THR A 34 -6.46 -5.57 3.60
C THR A 34 -6.49 -5.43 2.08
N GLY A 35 -5.61 -6.18 1.42
CA GLY A 35 -5.39 -6.08 -0.01
C GLY A 35 -6.42 -6.81 -0.85
N LEU A 36 -6.57 -6.38 -2.09
CA LEU A 36 -7.25 -7.12 -3.15
C LEU A 36 -6.25 -7.62 -4.20
N MET A 37 -6.72 -8.44 -5.11
CA MET A 37 -5.99 -8.82 -6.32
C MET A 37 -6.86 -8.53 -7.55
N PHE A 38 -6.24 -8.09 -8.64
CA PHE A 38 -6.93 -8.02 -9.92
C PHE A 38 -7.00 -9.40 -10.56
N PRO A 39 -8.13 -9.75 -11.19
CA PRO A 39 -8.30 -11.07 -11.79
C PRO A 39 -7.32 -11.31 -12.93
N ALA A 40 -6.92 -12.56 -13.10
CA ALA A 40 -6.14 -12.98 -14.26
C ALA A 40 -6.96 -12.83 -15.56
N PRO A 41 -6.29 -12.69 -16.72
CA PRO A 41 -6.98 -12.44 -18.01
C PRO A 41 -8.00 -13.50 -18.42
N ASP A 42 -7.90 -14.70 -17.89
CA ASP A 42 -8.80 -15.84 -18.13
C ASP A 42 -10.02 -15.87 -17.17
N GLN A 43 -10.02 -15.05 -16.14
CA GLN A 43 -11.12 -14.91 -15.18
C GLN A 43 -12.17 -13.92 -15.71
N LEU A 44 -12.87 -14.29 -16.77
CA LEU A 44 -13.86 -13.43 -17.43
C LEU A 44 -15.06 -13.14 -16.50
N GLY A 45 -15.45 -11.86 -16.42
CA GLY A 45 -16.60 -11.41 -15.62
C GLY A 45 -16.30 -11.21 -14.13
N ILE A 46 -15.07 -11.40 -13.72
CA ILE A 46 -14.58 -11.07 -12.36
C ILE A 46 -13.95 -9.68 -12.43
N ASP A 47 -14.35 -8.77 -11.55
CA ASP A 47 -13.78 -7.42 -11.46
C ASP A 47 -12.67 -7.34 -10.43
N LEU A 48 -12.82 -8.00 -9.28
CA LEU A 48 -11.88 -8.00 -8.16
C LEU A 48 -11.85 -9.39 -7.50
N VAL A 49 -10.69 -9.74 -6.94
CA VAL A 49 -10.51 -10.95 -6.13
C VAL A 49 -10.14 -10.50 -4.71
N LEU A 50 -10.93 -10.95 -3.74
CA LEU A 50 -10.74 -10.63 -2.34
C LEU A 50 -10.16 -11.83 -1.59
N PRO A 51 -9.41 -11.62 -0.50
CA PRO A 51 -9.08 -12.72 0.41
C PRO A 51 -10.36 -13.26 1.08
N ASP A 52 -10.32 -14.50 1.53
CA ASP A 52 -11.37 -15.02 2.40
C ASP A 52 -11.14 -14.51 3.83
N PHE A 53 -11.95 -13.53 4.24
CA PHE A 53 -11.91 -12.93 5.56
C PHE A 53 -13.04 -13.40 6.49
N THR A 54 -13.58 -14.59 6.24
CA THR A 54 -14.60 -15.22 7.12
C THR A 54 -14.14 -15.26 8.57
N TYR A 55 -12.84 -15.55 8.79
CA TYR A 55 -12.24 -15.54 10.13
C TYR A 55 -12.40 -14.19 10.86
N LEU A 56 -12.20 -13.08 10.16
CA LEU A 56 -12.37 -11.74 10.74
C LEU A 56 -13.83 -11.42 11.01
N ARG A 57 -14.73 -11.83 10.13
CA ARG A 57 -16.17 -11.63 10.31
C ARG A 57 -16.69 -12.35 11.55
N GLU A 58 -16.26 -13.59 11.78
CA GLU A 58 -16.64 -14.38 12.96
C GLU A 58 -16.03 -13.86 14.26
N ARG A 59 -14.99 -13.04 14.17
CA ARG A 59 -14.22 -12.51 15.27
C ARG A 59 -14.20 -10.97 15.33
N ALA A 60 -15.21 -10.31 14.75
CA ALA A 60 -15.26 -8.86 14.59
C ALA A 60 -15.03 -8.07 15.88
N GLU A 61 -15.57 -8.52 17.00
CA GLU A 61 -15.42 -7.88 18.31
C GLU A 61 -14.02 -8.01 18.91
N ASP A 62 -13.22 -8.91 18.41
CA ASP A 62 -11.85 -9.14 18.86
C ASP A 62 -10.82 -8.29 18.11
N ILE A 63 -11.21 -7.63 17.02
CA ILE A 63 -10.32 -6.83 16.20
C ILE A 63 -10.04 -5.48 16.89
N GLU A 64 -8.81 -5.27 17.32
CA GLU A 64 -8.35 -4.04 17.95
C GLU A 64 -8.01 -2.95 16.93
N ALA A 65 -7.33 -3.35 15.85
CA ALA A 65 -6.89 -2.43 14.82
C ALA A 65 -6.68 -3.11 13.45
N ILE A 66 -6.75 -2.31 12.40
CA ILE A 66 -6.22 -2.62 11.07
C ILE A 66 -5.05 -1.67 10.84
N VAL A 67 -3.87 -2.19 10.51
CA VAL A 67 -2.65 -1.41 10.28
C VAL A 67 -2.24 -1.57 8.82
N LEU A 68 -2.15 -0.46 8.11
CA LEU A 68 -1.84 -0.45 6.69
C LEU A 68 -0.38 -0.06 6.46
N THR A 69 0.34 -0.92 5.76
CA THR A 69 1.74 -0.68 5.42
C THR A 69 1.90 0.47 4.42
N HIS A 70 1.05 0.52 3.40
CA HIS A 70 1.03 1.57 2.38
C HIS A 70 -0.25 1.54 1.52
N GLY A 71 -0.41 2.52 0.61
CA GLY A 71 -1.66 2.77 -0.10
C GLY A 71 -1.89 2.02 -1.42
N HIS A 72 -1.14 0.97 -1.76
CA HIS A 72 -1.40 0.19 -2.96
C HIS A 72 -2.65 -0.68 -2.82
N GLU A 73 -3.34 -0.96 -3.94
CA GLU A 73 -4.60 -1.70 -3.95
C GLU A 73 -4.50 -3.12 -3.39
N ASP A 74 -3.37 -3.76 -3.60
CA ASP A 74 -3.08 -5.09 -3.07
C ASP A 74 -2.77 -5.10 -1.57
N HIS A 75 -2.77 -3.92 -0.92
CA HIS A 75 -2.66 -3.72 0.53
C HIS A 75 -3.86 -3.03 1.18
N VAL A 76 -4.62 -2.20 0.43
CA VAL A 76 -5.77 -1.47 0.99
C VAL A 76 -7.09 -1.72 0.27
N GLY A 77 -7.05 -2.39 -0.88
CA GLY A 77 -8.19 -2.43 -1.79
C GLY A 77 -9.39 -3.21 -1.28
N ALA A 78 -9.21 -4.20 -0.42
CA ALA A 78 -10.30 -4.97 0.18
C ALA A 78 -10.90 -4.29 1.42
N LEU A 79 -10.29 -3.24 1.98
CA LEU A 79 -10.74 -2.60 3.21
C LEU A 79 -12.24 -2.24 3.22
N PRO A 80 -12.83 -1.61 2.19
CA PRO A 80 -14.26 -1.29 2.20
C PRO A 80 -15.17 -2.53 2.27
N PHE A 81 -14.72 -3.64 1.71
CA PHE A 81 -15.46 -4.90 1.72
C PHE A 81 -15.37 -5.55 3.10
N VAL A 82 -14.19 -5.54 3.70
CA VAL A 82 -13.98 -6.04 5.06
C VAL A 82 -14.85 -5.25 6.05
N LEU A 83 -14.75 -3.91 6.04
CA LEU A 83 -15.48 -3.07 7.00
C LEU A 83 -17.01 -3.18 6.87
N ARG A 84 -17.55 -3.54 5.69
CA ARG A 84 -18.98 -3.78 5.52
C ARG A 84 -19.49 -5.04 6.21
N GLU A 85 -18.62 -6.02 6.37
CA GLU A 85 -18.96 -7.31 6.98
C GLU A 85 -18.69 -7.33 8.49
N LEU A 86 -18.13 -6.25 9.03
CA LEU A 86 -17.87 -6.11 10.46
C LEU A 86 -18.98 -5.27 11.10
N ASP A 87 -19.58 -5.78 12.19
CA ASP A 87 -20.61 -5.07 12.95
C ASP A 87 -20.06 -3.78 13.58
N ARG A 88 -18.77 -3.75 13.91
CA ARG A 88 -18.04 -2.60 14.44
C ARG A 88 -16.78 -2.37 13.61
N ALA A 89 -16.60 -1.16 13.10
CA ALA A 89 -15.37 -0.78 12.43
C ALA A 89 -14.22 -0.57 13.46
N PRO A 90 -13.12 -1.35 13.37
CA PRO A 90 -11.91 -1.10 14.15
C PRO A 90 -11.24 0.19 13.66
N ILE A 91 -10.31 0.74 14.46
CA ILE A 91 -9.48 1.86 14.01
C ILE A 91 -8.54 1.36 12.92
N VAL A 92 -8.46 2.13 11.82
CA VAL A 92 -7.56 1.86 10.69
C VAL A 92 -6.39 2.84 10.78
N TYR A 93 -5.18 2.33 10.94
CA TYR A 93 -3.95 3.13 11.00
C TYR A 93 -3.19 3.06 9.68
N GLY A 94 -2.68 4.21 9.21
CA GLY A 94 -1.86 4.27 8.01
C GLY A 94 -1.07 5.57 7.94
N GLY A 95 -0.03 5.63 7.11
CA GLY A 95 0.69 6.87 6.86
C GLY A 95 -0.21 7.95 6.25
N PRO A 96 0.15 9.24 6.34
CA PRO A 96 -0.74 10.35 5.92
C PRO A 96 -1.29 10.20 4.50
N LEU A 97 -0.45 9.83 3.53
CA LEU A 97 -0.90 9.60 2.15
C LEU A 97 -1.82 8.37 2.05
N THR A 98 -1.42 7.27 2.69
CA THR A 98 -2.21 6.03 2.75
C THR A 98 -3.58 6.29 3.37
N ALA A 99 -3.62 6.98 4.50
CA ALA A 99 -4.87 7.35 5.18
C ALA A 99 -5.75 8.26 4.33
N ALA A 100 -5.17 9.23 3.61
CA ALA A 100 -5.92 10.10 2.69
C ALA A 100 -6.53 9.29 1.53
N MET A 101 -5.77 8.37 0.93
CA MET A 101 -6.27 7.47 -0.13
C MET A 101 -7.38 6.57 0.38
N VAL A 102 -7.22 6.02 1.58
CA VAL A 102 -8.21 5.15 2.24
C VAL A 102 -9.50 5.93 2.54
N ARG A 103 -9.42 7.14 3.11
CA ARG A 103 -10.61 7.99 3.35
C ARG A 103 -11.37 8.27 2.06
N SER A 104 -10.66 8.59 0.96
CA SER A 104 -11.29 8.80 -0.35
C SER A 104 -12.01 7.53 -0.84
N LYS A 105 -11.36 6.37 -0.70
CA LYS A 105 -11.92 5.08 -1.07
C LYS A 105 -13.15 4.73 -0.23
N LEU A 106 -13.09 4.94 1.08
CA LEU A 106 -14.21 4.70 2.00
C LEU A 106 -15.41 5.61 1.70
N ASP A 107 -15.17 6.89 1.32
CA ASP A 107 -16.23 7.80 0.90
C ASP A 107 -16.92 7.31 -0.39
N GLU A 108 -16.17 6.88 -1.40
CA GLU A 108 -16.71 6.25 -2.62
C GLU A 108 -17.60 5.05 -2.30
N HIS A 109 -17.26 4.30 -1.25
CA HIS A 109 -18.00 3.13 -0.78
C HIS A 109 -19.08 3.43 0.28
N LYS A 110 -19.32 4.73 0.61
CA LYS A 110 -20.29 5.20 1.62
C LYS A 110 -19.98 4.73 3.05
N LEU A 111 -18.71 4.62 3.38
CA LEU A 111 -18.16 4.24 4.68
C LEU A 111 -17.32 5.36 5.31
N LYS A 112 -17.68 6.62 5.05
CA LYS A 112 -16.92 7.80 5.47
C LYS A 112 -16.75 7.97 7.00
N ASP A 113 -17.59 7.33 7.77
CA ASP A 113 -17.58 7.40 9.24
C ASP A 113 -16.63 6.35 9.87
N ALA A 114 -16.00 5.49 9.06
CA ALA A 114 -15.01 4.54 9.57
C ALA A 114 -13.79 5.30 10.15
N PRO A 115 -13.33 4.91 11.35
CA PRO A 115 -12.23 5.61 12.02
C PRO A 115 -10.90 5.33 11.31
N VAL A 116 -10.28 6.35 10.73
CA VAL A 116 -8.97 6.27 10.07
C VAL A 116 -8.05 7.27 10.73
N GLU A 117 -6.92 6.81 11.24
CA GLU A 117 -5.91 7.61 11.93
C GLU A 117 -4.58 7.63 11.16
N ASP A 118 -3.98 8.81 11.09
CA ASP A 118 -2.67 9.00 10.50
C ASP A 118 -1.59 8.63 11.51
N VAL A 119 -0.61 7.84 11.06
CA VAL A 119 0.58 7.50 11.86
C VAL A 119 1.85 7.88 11.11
N LEU A 120 2.85 8.33 11.85
CA LEU A 120 4.12 8.78 11.30
C LEU A 120 5.21 7.71 11.48
N ALA A 121 6.29 7.87 10.72
CA ALA A 121 7.49 7.06 10.91
C ALA A 121 7.98 7.11 12.36
N SER A 122 8.42 5.97 12.89
CA SER A 122 8.88 5.79 14.26
C SER A 122 7.81 6.03 15.34
N GLN A 123 6.56 6.27 14.94
CA GLN A 123 5.47 6.37 15.89
C GLN A 123 5.14 4.99 16.48
N ARG A 124 4.87 4.98 17.77
CA ARG A 124 4.38 3.80 18.51
C ARG A 124 2.99 4.08 19.06
N PHE A 125 2.16 3.07 19.04
CA PHE A 125 0.83 3.11 19.64
C PHE A 125 0.42 1.70 20.08
N ASP A 126 -0.53 1.63 21.00
CA ASP A 126 -1.04 0.38 21.52
C ASP A 126 -2.43 0.06 20.91
N ALA A 127 -2.67 -1.21 20.62
CA ALA A 127 -3.94 -1.73 20.17
C ALA A 127 -4.23 -3.03 20.94
N GLY A 128 -5.04 -2.93 22.01
CA GLY A 128 -5.24 -4.04 22.95
C GLY A 128 -3.92 -4.50 23.57
N PRO A 129 -3.56 -5.79 23.47
CA PRO A 129 -2.31 -6.32 24.02
C PRO A 129 -1.09 -6.14 23.09
N PHE A 130 -1.24 -5.41 21.98
CA PHE A 130 -0.18 -5.20 21.00
C PHE A 130 0.40 -3.80 21.11
N SER A 131 1.73 -3.70 21.13
CA SER A 131 2.43 -2.43 20.93
C SER A 131 2.99 -2.41 19.50
N ILE A 132 2.61 -1.40 18.73
CA ILE A 132 2.85 -1.33 17.28
C ILE A 132 3.77 -0.15 16.98
N GLU A 133 4.83 -0.40 16.19
CA GLU A 133 5.76 0.62 15.73
C GLU A 133 5.81 0.65 14.21
N MET A 134 5.70 1.85 13.62
CA MET A 134 5.80 2.07 12.17
C MET A 134 7.24 2.41 11.80
N VAL A 135 7.93 1.49 11.14
CA VAL A 135 9.33 1.67 10.73
C VAL A 135 9.39 2.11 9.26
N LYS A 136 10.03 3.25 8.99
CA LYS A 136 10.10 3.79 7.61
C LYS A 136 10.78 2.80 6.65
N MET A 137 10.10 2.55 5.53
CA MET A 137 10.62 1.80 4.38
C MET A 137 10.58 2.65 3.12
N ALA A 138 11.34 2.25 2.09
CA ALA A 138 11.29 2.86 0.77
C ALA A 138 10.59 1.93 -0.23
N HIS A 139 9.68 2.51 -1.02
CA HIS A 139 8.94 1.82 -2.05
C HIS A 139 8.58 2.79 -3.20
N SER A 140 7.67 2.42 -4.09
CA SER A 140 7.22 3.26 -5.22
C SER A 140 6.20 4.34 -4.83
N ILE A 141 5.79 4.38 -3.57
CA ILE A 141 4.82 5.31 -2.98
C ILE A 141 5.38 5.87 -1.67
N PRO A 142 5.13 7.16 -1.33
CA PRO A 142 5.45 7.71 -0.01
C PRO A 142 4.73 6.98 1.13
N ASP A 143 5.21 7.21 2.36
CA ASP A 143 4.61 6.67 3.60
C ASP A 143 4.48 5.14 3.62
N MET A 144 5.49 4.47 3.07
CA MET A 144 5.64 3.04 3.22
C MET A 144 6.30 2.69 4.55
N PHE A 145 5.70 1.75 5.29
CA PHE A 145 6.20 1.31 6.58
C PHE A 145 6.29 -0.22 6.69
N ALA A 146 7.35 -0.68 7.31
CA ALA A 146 7.32 -1.97 7.98
C ALA A 146 6.61 -1.81 9.33
N VAL A 147 5.94 -2.86 9.77
CA VAL A 147 5.16 -2.86 11.01
C VAL A 147 5.81 -3.82 12.01
N ALA A 148 6.35 -3.28 13.10
CA ALA A 148 6.83 -4.08 14.22
C ALA A 148 5.70 -4.20 15.24
N ILE A 149 5.33 -5.44 15.58
CA ILE A 149 4.25 -5.76 16.52
C ILE A 149 4.86 -6.51 17.68
N THR A 150 4.81 -5.88 18.85
CA THR A 150 5.37 -6.42 20.11
C THR A 150 4.26 -6.90 21.02
N THR A 151 4.44 -8.08 21.57
CA THR A 151 3.62 -8.69 22.64
C THR A 151 4.53 -9.12 23.77
N GLU A 152 3.98 -9.65 24.86
CA GLU A 152 4.79 -10.26 25.92
C GLU A 152 5.67 -11.43 25.47
N LEU A 153 5.34 -12.06 24.33
CA LEU A 153 6.11 -13.18 23.76
C LEU A 153 7.31 -12.73 22.92
N GLY A 154 7.35 -11.47 22.54
CA GLY A 154 8.40 -10.89 21.71
C GLY A 154 7.86 -10.06 20.54
N THR A 155 8.76 -9.60 19.69
CA THR A 155 8.48 -8.74 18.55
C THR A 155 8.48 -9.53 17.25
N MET A 156 7.46 -9.33 16.45
CA MET A 156 7.46 -9.73 15.03
C MET A 156 7.55 -8.50 14.14
N LEU A 157 8.21 -8.64 12.99
CA LEU A 157 8.38 -7.59 12.00
C LEU A 157 7.79 -8.03 10.67
N MET A 158 6.88 -7.23 10.12
CA MET A 158 6.33 -7.37 8.77
C MET A 158 6.87 -6.24 7.91
N THR A 159 7.60 -6.55 6.85
CA THR A 159 8.28 -5.52 6.05
C THR A 159 7.33 -4.74 5.15
N GLY A 160 6.15 -5.30 4.80
CA GLY A 160 5.41 -4.84 3.63
C GLY A 160 6.28 -4.92 2.38
N ASP A 161 5.90 -4.23 1.32
CA ASP A 161 6.69 -4.15 0.09
C ASP A 161 7.86 -3.18 0.26
N TYR A 162 9.07 -3.58 -0.10
CA TYR A 162 10.22 -2.69 0.14
C TYR A 162 11.30 -2.80 -0.92
N LYS A 163 12.09 -1.75 -0.96
CA LYS A 163 13.34 -1.68 -1.70
C LYS A 163 14.38 -0.96 -0.85
N PHE A 164 15.56 -1.55 -0.68
CA PHE A 164 16.68 -0.83 -0.07
C PHE A 164 17.33 0.11 -1.09
N ASP A 165 16.62 1.19 -1.42
CA ASP A 165 17.11 2.24 -2.31
C ASP A 165 17.90 3.26 -1.48
N GLN A 166 19.19 3.42 -1.78
CA GLN A 166 20.06 4.36 -1.08
C GLN A 166 19.87 5.81 -1.52
N THR A 167 19.23 6.02 -2.67
CA THR A 167 18.94 7.32 -3.26
C THR A 167 17.51 7.37 -3.77
N PRO A 168 16.50 7.19 -2.89
CA PRO A 168 15.11 7.21 -3.29
C PRO A 168 14.70 8.58 -3.82
N VAL A 169 13.61 8.62 -4.61
CA VAL A 169 13.15 9.84 -5.30
C VAL A 169 12.75 10.94 -4.30
N ASP A 170 12.14 10.56 -3.20
CA ASP A 170 11.73 11.47 -2.13
C ASP A 170 12.87 11.88 -1.18
N GLY A 171 14.06 11.33 -1.38
CA GLY A 171 15.24 11.59 -0.54
C GLY A 171 15.18 10.97 0.86
N VAL A 172 14.17 10.14 1.15
CA VAL A 172 13.97 9.51 2.47
C VAL A 172 14.21 8.00 2.38
N PRO A 173 15.41 7.52 2.68
CA PRO A 173 15.72 6.09 2.64
C PRO A 173 14.97 5.31 3.74
N ALA A 174 14.98 3.97 3.62
CA ALA A 174 14.51 3.10 4.68
C ALA A 174 15.33 3.29 5.97
N ASP A 175 14.69 3.19 7.12
CA ASP A 175 15.36 3.26 8.43
C ASP A 175 16.04 1.92 8.77
N VAL A 176 17.17 1.70 8.07
CA VAL A 176 18.00 0.50 8.26
C VAL A 176 18.56 0.42 9.69
N SER A 177 18.79 1.58 10.33
CA SER A 177 19.29 1.61 11.70
C SER A 177 18.28 1.00 12.66
N ARG A 178 17.01 1.40 12.54
CA ARG A 178 15.95 0.84 13.39
C ARG A 178 15.72 -0.65 13.10
N LEU A 179 15.77 -1.05 11.83
CA LEU A 179 15.68 -2.48 11.47
C LEU A 179 16.82 -3.30 12.08
N ALA A 180 18.06 -2.76 12.08
CA ALA A 180 19.21 -3.42 12.69
C ALA A 180 19.08 -3.52 14.22
N GLU A 181 18.55 -2.48 14.89
CA GLU A 181 18.26 -2.51 16.33
C GLU A 181 17.24 -3.61 16.65
N LEU A 182 16.09 -3.64 15.95
CA LEU A 182 15.06 -4.67 16.13
C LEU A 182 15.64 -6.08 15.91
N GLY A 183 16.48 -6.25 14.89
CA GLY A 183 17.17 -7.52 14.65
C GLY A 183 18.15 -7.89 15.76
N GLY A 184 18.87 -6.89 16.33
CA GLY A 184 19.80 -7.08 17.44
C GLY A 184 19.10 -7.39 18.77
N GLU A 185 17.93 -6.83 19.01
CA GLU A 185 17.07 -7.14 20.17
C GLU A 185 16.50 -8.58 20.09
N GLY A 186 16.42 -9.14 18.87
CA GLY A 186 15.87 -10.46 18.58
C GLY A 186 14.41 -10.41 18.14
N LEU A 187 14.13 -10.87 16.95
CA LEU A 187 12.77 -11.01 16.44
C LEU A 187 12.23 -12.43 16.67
N LEU A 188 10.98 -12.51 17.14
CA LEU A 188 10.25 -13.75 17.21
C LEU A 188 9.94 -14.30 15.80
N LEU A 189 9.59 -13.40 14.87
CA LEU A 189 9.27 -13.72 13.48
C LEU A 189 9.57 -12.52 12.57
N LEU A 190 10.15 -12.79 11.42
CA LEU A 190 10.28 -11.84 10.30
C LEU A 190 9.42 -12.32 9.13
N CYS A 191 8.42 -11.51 8.75
CA CYS A 191 7.64 -11.69 7.53
C CYS A 191 8.14 -10.68 6.49
N GLY A 192 8.97 -11.14 5.55
CA GLY A 192 9.62 -10.30 4.55
C GLY A 192 9.00 -10.45 3.18
N ASP A 193 8.94 -9.34 2.43
CA ASP A 193 8.64 -9.37 1.00
C ASP A 193 9.70 -10.21 0.26
N SER A 194 9.25 -11.09 -0.60
CA SER A 194 10.10 -11.96 -1.42
C SER A 194 9.88 -11.76 -2.93
N THR A 195 9.25 -10.68 -3.32
CA THR A 195 9.02 -10.32 -4.73
C THR A 195 10.34 -10.19 -5.48
N ASN A 196 10.49 -10.93 -6.58
CA ASN A 196 11.72 -11.05 -7.36
C ASN A 196 12.95 -11.63 -6.60
N ALA A 197 12.79 -12.28 -5.46
CA ALA A 197 13.90 -12.86 -4.71
C ALA A 197 14.65 -13.97 -5.49
N ASP A 198 13.99 -14.56 -6.48
CA ASP A 198 14.54 -15.55 -7.41
C ASP A 198 15.34 -14.96 -8.58
N ARG A 199 15.30 -13.65 -8.78
CA ARG A 199 15.98 -12.96 -9.88
C ARG A 199 17.37 -12.50 -9.47
N PRO A 200 18.43 -12.95 -10.17
CA PRO A 200 19.77 -12.48 -9.88
C PRO A 200 19.96 -11.01 -10.29
N GLY A 201 20.81 -10.29 -9.58
CA GLY A 201 21.19 -8.93 -9.91
C GLY A 201 20.86 -7.93 -8.82
N ILE A 202 20.94 -6.67 -9.16
CA ILE A 202 20.67 -5.52 -8.27
C ILE A 202 19.62 -4.63 -8.91
N SER A 203 18.59 -4.27 -8.16
CA SER A 203 17.63 -3.25 -8.59
C SER A 203 18.29 -1.87 -8.57
N LEU A 204 18.24 -1.16 -9.70
CA LEU A 204 18.73 0.22 -9.76
C LEU A 204 17.84 1.14 -8.93
N SER A 205 18.43 2.25 -8.42
CA SER A 205 17.64 3.28 -7.75
C SER A 205 16.55 3.84 -8.66
N GLU A 206 15.40 4.12 -8.09
CA GLU A 206 14.28 4.77 -8.80
C GLU A 206 14.66 6.17 -9.28
N SER A 207 15.57 6.87 -8.60
CA SER A 207 16.09 8.17 -9.02
C SER A 207 16.81 8.13 -10.38
N SER A 208 17.31 6.96 -10.81
CA SER A 208 17.97 6.81 -12.11
C SER A 208 17.03 6.97 -13.31
N VAL A 209 15.72 6.88 -13.08
CA VAL A 209 14.69 7.00 -14.14
C VAL A 209 14.47 8.45 -14.56
N GLY A 210 14.52 9.41 -13.62
CA GLY A 210 14.33 10.83 -13.90
C GLY A 210 15.23 11.38 -15.02
N PRO A 211 16.56 11.18 -14.96
CA PRO A 211 17.46 11.59 -16.05
C PRO A 211 17.10 10.98 -17.40
N ARG A 212 16.66 9.73 -17.44
CA ARG A 212 16.25 9.07 -18.68
C ARG A 212 14.96 9.66 -19.25
N LEU A 213 14.00 9.99 -18.39
CA LEU A 213 12.80 10.71 -18.81
C LEU A 213 13.15 12.06 -19.42
N ARG A 214 14.03 12.85 -18.79
CA ARG A 214 14.50 14.14 -19.32
C ARG A 214 15.16 14.00 -20.69
N GLU A 215 16.03 12.99 -20.90
CA GLU A 215 16.62 12.70 -22.20
C GLU A 215 15.57 12.42 -23.28
N VAL A 216 14.52 11.65 -22.95
CA VAL A 216 13.43 11.35 -23.88
C VAL A 216 12.63 12.61 -24.18
N PHE A 217 12.26 13.39 -23.16
CA PHE A 217 11.50 14.63 -23.34
C PHE A 217 12.25 15.64 -24.19
N ALA A 218 13.57 15.80 -23.96
CA ALA A 218 14.41 16.71 -24.74
C ALA A 218 14.50 16.36 -26.24
N ARG A 219 14.33 15.08 -26.62
CA ARG A 219 14.40 14.63 -28.01
C ARG A 219 13.05 14.66 -28.73
N CYS A 220 11.96 14.72 -27.99
CA CYS A 220 10.63 14.65 -28.57
C CYS A 220 10.15 16.04 -28.98
N THR A 221 9.78 16.20 -30.26
CA THR A 221 9.23 17.45 -30.80
C THR A 221 7.70 17.44 -30.89
N GLY A 222 7.07 16.31 -30.63
CA GLY A 222 5.63 16.09 -30.69
C GLY A 222 5.01 15.75 -29.34
N ARG A 223 3.79 15.23 -29.39
CA ARG A 223 3.08 14.79 -28.18
C ARG A 223 3.80 13.59 -27.54
N ILE A 224 4.02 13.67 -26.23
CA ILE A 224 4.55 12.58 -25.40
C ILE A 224 3.39 11.89 -24.69
N VAL A 225 3.35 10.57 -24.75
CA VAL A 225 2.41 9.73 -23.99
C VAL A 225 3.23 8.82 -23.08
N VAL A 226 3.02 8.94 -21.79
CA VAL A 226 3.69 8.13 -20.77
C VAL A 226 2.67 7.20 -20.14
N THR A 227 3.06 5.93 -19.98
CA THR A 227 2.26 4.94 -19.24
C THR A 227 3.07 4.40 -18.07
N CYS A 228 2.47 4.35 -16.92
CA CYS A 228 3.03 3.75 -15.70
C CYS A 228 1.90 3.23 -14.81
N PHE A 229 2.25 2.51 -13.76
CA PHE A 229 1.28 2.21 -12.72
C PHE A 229 0.82 3.51 -12.07
N ALA A 230 -0.49 3.72 -11.99
CA ALA A 230 -1.08 4.95 -11.42
C ALA A 230 -0.72 5.12 -9.93
N SER A 231 -0.44 4.02 -9.24
CA SER A 231 -0.02 3.98 -7.85
C SER A 231 1.47 4.27 -7.62
N ASN A 232 2.30 4.28 -8.68
CA ASN A 232 3.70 4.69 -8.57
C ASN A 232 3.79 6.23 -8.57
N ILE A 233 3.51 6.83 -7.42
CA ILE A 233 3.45 8.29 -7.24
C ILE A 233 4.80 8.94 -7.56
N HIS A 234 5.90 8.31 -7.16
CA HIS A 234 7.25 8.81 -7.46
C HIS A 234 7.52 8.87 -8.97
N ARG A 235 7.05 7.90 -9.74
CA ARG A 235 7.20 7.88 -11.20
C ARG A 235 6.35 8.98 -11.85
N VAL A 236 5.13 9.18 -11.36
CA VAL A 236 4.26 10.26 -11.83
C VAL A 236 4.93 11.61 -11.59
N GLN A 237 5.50 11.84 -10.39
CA GLN A 237 6.22 13.08 -10.08
C GLN A 237 7.41 13.29 -11.02
N GLN A 238 8.25 12.27 -11.27
CA GLN A 238 9.38 12.38 -12.19
C GLN A 238 8.95 12.74 -13.62
N VAL A 239 7.78 12.25 -14.07
CA VAL A 239 7.22 12.60 -15.40
C VAL A 239 6.80 14.05 -15.43
N VAL A 240 6.12 14.53 -14.39
CA VAL A 240 5.70 15.94 -14.22
C VAL A 240 6.92 16.85 -14.25
N ASP A 241 7.92 16.57 -13.43
CA ASP A 241 9.15 17.37 -13.35
C ASP A 241 9.86 17.46 -14.72
N ALA A 242 9.93 16.31 -15.44
CA ALA A 242 10.53 16.30 -16.77
C ALA A 242 9.71 17.08 -17.80
N ALA A 243 8.38 17.10 -17.68
CA ALA A 243 7.50 17.88 -18.55
C ALA A 243 7.68 19.39 -18.33
N ASP A 244 7.72 19.81 -17.07
CA ASP A 244 7.91 21.23 -16.69
C ASP A 244 9.27 21.76 -17.15
N GLU A 245 10.35 21.02 -16.93
CA GLU A 245 11.70 21.40 -17.36
C GLU A 245 11.79 21.64 -18.88
N HIS A 246 10.95 20.97 -19.67
CA HIS A 246 10.98 21.07 -21.15
C HIS A 246 9.84 21.95 -21.72
N GLY A 247 9.14 22.71 -20.86
CA GLY A 247 8.10 23.66 -21.30
C GLY A 247 6.87 22.96 -21.92
N ASN A 248 6.66 21.69 -21.64
CA ASN A 248 5.48 20.96 -22.02
C ASN A 248 4.45 21.07 -20.88
N PRO A 249 3.47 21.98 -20.94
CA PRO A 249 2.48 22.11 -19.88
C PRO A 249 1.70 20.81 -19.76
N GLU A 250 1.50 20.36 -18.54
CA GLU A 250 0.67 19.21 -18.24
C GLU A 250 -0.70 19.37 -18.88
N ARG A 251 -1.02 18.48 -19.80
CA ARG A 251 -2.40 18.21 -20.14
C ARG A 251 -2.80 17.00 -19.34
N ASP A 252 -3.47 17.28 -18.25
CA ASP A 252 -4.28 16.41 -17.43
C ASP A 252 -4.06 14.91 -17.67
N CYS A 253 -3.33 14.27 -16.75
CA CYS A 253 -3.25 12.82 -16.68
C CYS A 253 -4.62 12.32 -16.20
N GLN A 254 -5.61 12.29 -17.10
CA GLN A 254 -6.92 11.75 -16.74
C GLN A 254 -6.76 10.29 -16.37
N ARG A 255 -6.89 10.03 -15.09
CA ARG A 255 -7.17 8.72 -14.54
C ARG A 255 -8.42 8.19 -15.26
N ARG A 256 -8.27 7.35 -16.27
CA ARG A 256 -9.38 6.57 -16.78
C ARG A 256 -9.76 5.63 -15.65
N ARG A 257 -10.84 5.97 -14.93
CA ARG A 257 -11.52 5.03 -14.08
C ARG A 257 -11.90 3.83 -14.94
N ALA A 258 -11.66 2.62 -14.46
CA ALA A 258 -12.08 1.38 -15.12
C ALA A 258 -13.60 1.32 -15.38
N ASP A 259 -14.36 2.24 -14.83
CA ASP A 259 -15.82 2.35 -14.89
C ASP A 259 -16.40 3.04 -16.14
N ASP A 260 -15.57 3.58 -17.04
CA ASP A 260 -16.09 4.30 -18.23
C ASP A 260 -16.34 3.34 -19.42
N ARG A 261 -16.89 2.15 -19.19
CA ARG A 261 -17.40 1.22 -20.22
C ARG A 261 -18.80 1.56 -20.72
N ARG A 262 -19.31 2.76 -20.49
CA ARG A 262 -20.51 3.21 -21.17
C ARG A 262 -20.16 3.83 -22.51
N PRO A 263 -20.67 3.33 -23.65
CA PRO A 263 -20.47 3.96 -24.93
C PRO A 263 -21.16 5.32 -24.92
N ARG A 264 -20.39 6.40 -25.00
CA ARG A 264 -20.95 7.74 -25.20
C ARG A 264 -21.57 7.78 -26.60
N ARG A 265 -22.88 7.75 -26.67
CA ARG A 265 -23.61 8.18 -27.85
C ARG A 265 -23.56 9.71 -27.90
N GLY A 266 -23.05 10.26 -28.99
CA GLY A 266 -23.20 11.66 -29.39
C GLY A 266 -21.98 12.54 -29.08
N GLY A 267 -21.40 13.06 -30.14
CA GLY A 267 -20.25 13.96 -30.13
C GLY A 267 -20.53 15.26 -29.41
N GLY A 268 -19.53 15.69 -28.67
CA GLY A 268 -19.43 17.01 -28.06
C GLY A 268 -17.98 17.21 -27.66
N HIS A 269 -17.25 17.97 -28.46
CA HIS A 269 -15.95 18.51 -28.08
C HIS A 269 -16.15 19.44 -26.87
N LEU A 270 -15.59 19.09 -25.73
CA LEU A 270 -15.44 20.04 -24.63
C LEU A 270 -14.24 20.95 -24.95
N PRO A 271 -14.42 22.28 -24.91
CA PRO A 271 -13.34 23.22 -25.16
C PRO A 271 -12.38 23.25 -23.96
N CYS A 272 -11.08 23.05 -24.21
CA CYS A 272 -10.01 23.37 -23.30
C CYS A 272 -10.05 24.86 -22.97
N ARG A 273 -10.26 25.23 -21.71
CA ARG A 273 -10.02 26.61 -21.24
C ARG A 273 -8.52 26.78 -20.99
N ARG A 274 -7.98 27.88 -21.48
CA ARG A 274 -6.61 28.37 -21.27
C ARG A 274 -6.40 28.77 -19.82
#